data_bd0a92da902d811a616ab9a440c7bdd8
#
_entry.id   bd0a92da902d811a616ab9a440c7bdd8
#
_cell.length_a   1.000
_cell.length_b   1.000
_cell.length_c   1.000
_cell.angle_alpha   90.00
_cell.angle_beta   90.00
_cell.angle_gamma   90.00
#
_symmetry.space_group_name_H-M   'P 1'
#
loop_
_entity.id
_entity.type
_entity.pdbx_description
1 polymer ?
#
loop_
_entity_poly.entity_id
_entity_poly.type
_entity_poly.pdbx_seq_one_letter_code
_entity_poly.pdbx_strand_id
1 'polypeptide(L)'
;MKVGLIQQKNTADRAANIEKLKVNIRKAAREGAELVVLQELHNGLYFCQTEDTSMFDLAETIPGPSPETFGALAKELGIVLVLSLFEKRAPGLYHNTAVVLEKDGTIAGKYRKMHIPDDPAYYEKFYFTPGDLGFEPIDTSVGRLGVLVCWDQWYPEAARLMAMRGAEMLIYPTAIGWESSDTQEEKDRQLGAWVTIQRGHAVANGLPVISVNRTGHEPDPSGQTGGIRFWGNSLAAGPQGELLTVFPNDEEEVRVIEIDKTRSENVRRWWPFFRDRRIDAFGGLTERFLV
;
A
#
# COMPACT_ATOMS: atom_id res chain seq x y z
N MET A 1 -11.86 -15.01 -5.26
CA MET A 1 -11.41 -13.76 -5.92
C MET A 1 -9.92 -13.84 -6.17
N LYS A 2 -9.47 -13.49 -7.37
CA LYS A 2 -8.04 -13.49 -7.70
C LYS A 2 -7.46 -12.07 -7.60
N VAL A 3 -6.31 -11.94 -6.93
CA VAL A 3 -5.63 -10.67 -6.70
C VAL A 3 -4.23 -10.73 -7.30
N GLY A 4 -3.90 -9.77 -8.15
CA GLY A 4 -2.57 -9.56 -8.71
C GLY A 4 -1.75 -8.59 -7.85
N LEU A 5 -0.54 -9.01 -7.48
CA LEU A 5 0.46 -8.19 -6.81
C LEU A 5 1.58 -7.89 -7.80
N ILE A 6 1.99 -6.63 -7.90
CA ILE A 6 3.06 -6.22 -8.82
C ILE A 6 4.18 -5.57 -8.01
N GLN A 7 5.28 -6.29 -7.83
CA GLN A 7 6.53 -5.81 -7.25
C GLN A 7 7.46 -5.38 -8.38
N GLN A 8 7.77 -4.09 -8.46
CA GLN A 8 8.53 -3.52 -9.55
C GLN A 8 9.70 -2.67 -9.07
N LYS A 9 10.80 -2.71 -9.82
CA LYS A 9 11.92 -1.78 -9.72
C LYS A 9 11.64 -0.56 -10.60
N ASN A 10 11.82 0.63 -10.05
CA ASN A 10 11.65 1.86 -10.80
C ASN A 10 13.00 2.46 -11.23
N THR A 11 12.95 3.26 -12.28
CA THR A 11 14.05 4.05 -12.82
C THR A 11 13.67 5.53 -12.86
N ALA A 12 14.62 6.40 -13.21
CA ALA A 12 14.36 7.83 -13.40
C ALA A 12 13.43 8.11 -14.61
N ASP A 13 13.32 7.18 -15.56
CA ASP A 13 12.41 7.29 -16.69
C ASP A 13 10.97 6.91 -16.28
N ARG A 14 10.20 7.94 -15.93
CA ARG A 14 8.80 7.79 -15.51
C ARG A 14 7.92 7.14 -16.60
N ALA A 15 8.16 7.47 -17.87
CA ALA A 15 7.37 6.90 -18.97
C ALA A 15 7.66 5.40 -19.12
N ALA A 16 8.92 5.00 -19.04
CA ALA A 16 9.31 3.59 -19.07
C ALA A 16 8.72 2.81 -17.89
N ASN A 17 8.70 3.40 -16.68
CA ASN A 17 8.07 2.76 -15.50
C ASN A 17 6.58 2.52 -15.72
N ILE A 18 5.85 3.51 -16.25
CA ILE A 18 4.41 3.42 -16.54
C ILE A 18 4.14 2.35 -17.61
N GLU A 19 4.90 2.31 -18.70
CA GLU A 19 4.73 1.28 -19.73
C GLU A 19 5.01 -0.13 -19.18
N LYS A 20 6.04 -0.29 -18.37
CA LYS A 20 6.32 -1.56 -17.68
C LYS A 20 5.16 -1.97 -16.75
N LEU A 21 4.59 -1.03 -15.99
CA LEU A 21 3.41 -1.29 -15.17
C LEU A 21 2.23 -1.74 -16.01
N LYS A 22 1.94 -1.10 -17.14
CA LYS A 22 0.85 -1.53 -18.04
C LYS A 22 1.04 -2.95 -18.54
N VAL A 23 2.27 -3.34 -18.89
CA VAL A 23 2.60 -4.73 -19.30
C VAL A 23 2.32 -5.70 -18.14
N ASN A 24 2.77 -5.36 -16.94
CA ASN A 24 2.62 -6.18 -15.73
C ASN A 24 1.14 -6.30 -15.31
N ILE A 25 0.37 -5.23 -15.39
CA ILE A 25 -1.08 -5.23 -15.13
C ILE A 25 -1.80 -6.14 -16.13
N ARG A 26 -1.47 -6.04 -17.43
CA ARG A 26 -2.03 -6.94 -18.46
C ARG A 26 -1.66 -8.40 -18.21
N LYS A 27 -0.44 -8.67 -17.72
CA LYS A 27 -0.03 -10.02 -17.34
C LYS A 27 -0.92 -10.55 -16.21
N ALA A 28 -1.08 -9.79 -15.12
CA ALA A 28 -1.95 -10.17 -14.00
C ALA A 28 -3.40 -10.42 -14.44
N ALA A 29 -3.95 -9.54 -15.28
CA ALA A 29 -5.31 -9.69 -15.82
C ALA A 29 -5.48 -10.97 -16.66
N ARG A 30 -4.50 -11.29 -17.53
CA ARG A 30 -4.49 -12.55 -18.31
C ARG A 30 -4.45 -13.80 -17.42
N GLU A 31 -3.84 -13.72 -16.25
CA GLU A 31 -3.81 -14.79 -15.25
C GLU A 31 -5.11 -14.84 -14.41
N GLY A 32 -6.04 -13.93 -14.70
CA GLY A 32 -7.39 -13.89 -14.15
C GLY A 32 -7.53 -13.02 -12.90
N ALA A 33 -6.61 -12.08 -12.65
CA ALA A 33 -6.75 -11.12 -11.55
C ALA A 33 -8.01 -10.25 -11.77
N GLU A 34 -8.82 -10.12 -10.73
CA GLU A 34 -9.99 -9.24 -10.65
C GLU A 34 -9.67 -7.92 -9.96
N LEU A 35 -8.65 -7.95 -9.10
CA LEU A 35 -8.05 -6.81 -8.39
C LEU A 35 -6.55 -6.85 -8.65
N VAL A 36 -5.94 -5.68 -8.94
CA VAL A 36 -4.48 -5.55 -9.05
C VAL A 36 -4.01 -4.44 -8.13
N VAL A 37 -2.92 -4.70 -7.39
CA VAL A 37 -2.33 -3.76 -6.42
C VAL A 37 -0.93 -3.39 -6.87
N LEU A 38 -0.67 -2.07 -6.91
CA LEU A 38 0.64 -1.50 -7.21
C LEU A 38 1.34 -1.05 -5.93
N GLN A 39 2.65 -0.84 -6.02
CA GLN A 39 3.47 -0.28 -4.95
C GLN A 39 3.19 1.21 -4.70
N GLU A 40 3.65 1.75 -3.58
CA GLU A 40 3.53 3.17 -3.24
C GLU A 40 4.29 4.06 -4.21
N LEU A 41 3.68 5.22 -4.59
CA LEU A 41 4.25 6.23 -5.49
C LEU A 41 4.84 5.60 -6.79
N HIS A 42 4.08 4.71 -7.38
CA HIS A 42 4.54 3.72 -8.37
C HIS A 42 5.11 4.29 -9.69
N ASN A 43 4.87 5.56 -10.00
CA ASN A 43 5.21 6.13 -11.31
C ASN A 43 6.71 6.43 -11.50
N GLY A 44 7.48 6.62 -10.43
CA GLY A 44 8.86 7.06 -10.52
C GLY A 44 9.74 6.56 -9.38
N LEU A 45 10.96 7.10 -9.30
CA LEU A 45 11.83 6.90 -8.16
C LEU A 45 11.18 7.44 -6.88
N TYR A 46 11.54 6.86 -5.76
CA TYR A 46 11.14 7.38 -4.46
C TYR A 46 11.94 8.64 -4.15
N PHE A 47 11.30 9.78 -4.25
CA PHE A 47 11.94 11.10 -4.19
C PHE A 47 12.08 11.67 -2.78
N CYS A 48 11.41 11.06 -1.79
CA CYS A 48 11.45 11.55 -0.39
C CYS A 48 12.75 11.24 0.34
N GLN A 49 13.79 10.82 -0.38
CA GLN A 49 15.11 10.54 0.20
C GLN A 49 15.82 11.82 0.68
N THR A 50 15.46 12.96 0.13
CA THR A 50 15.95 14.30 0.48
C THR A 50 14.82 15.32 0.38
N GLU A 51 15.02 16.51 0.95
CA GLU A 51 14.11 17.65 0.84
C GLU A 51 14.50 18.49 -0.39
N ASP A 52 13.76 18.34 -1.49
CA ASP A 52 13.97 19.06 -2.76
C ASP A 52 12.66 19.63 -3.29
N THR A 53 12.56 20.95 -3.32
CA THR A 53 11.34 21.64 -3.79
C THR A 53 11.02 21.36 -5.26
N SER A 54 11.98 21.00 -6.09
CA SER A 54 11.74 20.66 -7.50
C SER A 54 10.90 19.40 -7.66
N MET A 55 10.92 18.49 -6.65
CA MET A 55 10.14 17.26 -6.68
C MET A 55 8.63 17.50 -6.60
N PHE A 56 8.17 18.68 -6.16
CA PHE A 56 6.74 19.02 -6.21
C PHE A 56 6.17 19.08 -7.62
N ASP A 57 7.02 19.23 -8.64
CA ASP A 57 6.60 19.20 -10.05
C ASP A 57 6.18 17.79 -10.52
N LEU A 58 6.49 16.76 -9.74
CA LEU A 58 6.04 15.38 -9.98
C LEU A 58 4.58 15.14 -9.58
N ALA A 59 4.01 16.05 -8.79
CA ALA A 59 2.66 15.91 -8.26
C ALA A 59 1.61 16.13 -9.35
N GLU A 60 0.52 15.36 -9.28
CA GLU A 60 -0.60 15.44 -10.21
C GLU A 60 -1.94 15.62 -9.48
N THR A 61 -2.93 16.20 -10.14
CA THR A 61 -4.29 16.28 -9.62
C THR A 61 -4.97 14.91 -9.62
N ILE A 62 -5.98 14.73 -8.78
CA ILE A 62 -6.86 13.55 -8.80
C ILE A 62 -8.32 14.04 -8.89
N PRO A 63 -9.01 13.83 -10.03
CA PRO A 63 -8.57 13.14 -11.26
C PRO A 63 -7.44 13.88 -12.00
N GLY A 64 -6.67 13.13 -12.81
CA GLY A 64 -5.52 13.63 -13.56
C GLY A 64 -4.86 12.54 -14.39
N PRO A 65 -3.64 12.77 -14.92
CA PRO A 65 -3.03 11.93 -15.96
C PRO A 65 -2.91 10.44 -15.59
N SER A 66 -2.53 10.11 -14.36
CA SER A 66 -2.38 8.71 -13.95
C SER A 66 -3.74 8.02 -13.77
N PRO A 67 -4.72 8.58 -13.02
CA PRO A 67 -6.07 8.01 -12.98
C PRO A 67 -6.71 7.85 -14.36
N GLU A 68 -6.51 8.79 -15.30
CA GLU A 68 -7.01 8.67 -16.66
C GLU A 68 -6.34 7.52 -17.43
N THR A 69 -5.01 7.45 -17.39
CA THR A 69 -4.23 6.40 -18.07
C THR A 69 -4.56 5.01 -17.56
N PHE A 70 -4.51 4.83 -16.25
CA PHE A 70 -4.77 3.53 -15.62
C PHE A 70 -6.26 3.20 -15.53
N GLY A 71 -7.15 4.20 -15.52
CA GLY A 71 -8.60 4.03 -15.63
C GLY A 71 -9.00 3.45 -17.00
N ALA A 72 -8.42 3.99 -18.07
CA ALA A 72 -8.62 3.41 -19.39
C ALA A 72 -8.16 1.94 -19.45
N LEU A 73 -7.04 1.61 -18.81
CA LEU A 73 -6.53 0.25 -18.75
C LEU A 73 -7.40 -0.65 -17.86
N ALA A 74 -7.85 -0.17 -16.70
CA ALA A 74 -8.76 -0.90 -15.82
C ALA A 74 -10.06 -1.26 -16.53
N LYS A 75 -10.63 -0.31 -17.27
CA LYS A 75 -11.82 -0.51 -18.12
C LYS A 75 -11.58 -1.53 -19.24
N GLU A 76 -10.46 -1.41 -19.95
CA GLU A 76 -10.09 -2.35 -21.02
C GLU A 76 -10.02 -3.79 -20.52
N LEU A 77 -9.45 -3.97 -19.33
CA LEU A 77 -9.17 -5.29 -18.73
C LEU A 77 -10.33 -5.80 -17.85
N GLY A 78 -11.29 -4.94 -17.48
CA GLY A 78 -12.38 -5.28 -16.57
C GLY A 78 -11.94 -5.61 -15.16
N ILE A 79 -10.91 -4.91 -14.64
CA ILE A 79 -10.31 -5.14 -13.32
C ILE A 79 -10.45 -3.91 -12.41
N VAL A 80 -10.47 -4.14 -11.09
CA VAL A 80 -10.24 -3.10 -10.10
C VAL A 80 -8.73 -2.89 -9.92
N LEU A 81 -8.29 -1.64 -9.81
CA LEU A 81 -6.86 -1.32 -9.74
C LEU A 81 -6.58 -0.35 -8.60
N VAL A 82 -5.61 -0.68 -7.73
CA VAL A 82 -5.16 0.19 -6.65
C VAL A 82 -3.85 0.85 -7.04
N LEU A 83 -3.90 2.19 -7.17
CA LEU A 83 -2.78 3.07 -7.44
C LEU A 83 -2.28 3.74 -6.15
N SER A 84 -1.05 4.29 -6.18
CA SER A 84 -0.54 5.20 -5.16
C SER A 84 0.22 6.33 -5.84
N LEU A 85 -0.17 7.58 -5.55
CA LEU A 85 0.20 8.77 -6.32
C LEU A 85 0.61 9.93 -5.41
N PHE A 86 1.43 10.84 -5.95
CA PHE A 86 1.70 12.14 -5.39
C PHE A 86 0.58 13.11 -5.81
N GLU A 87 -0.39 13.36 -4.91
CA GLU A 87 -1.54 14.22 -5.18
C GLU A 87 -1.20 15.70 -4.97
N LYS A 88 -1.43 16.52 -5.99
CA LYS A 88 -1.53 17.98 -5.88
C LYS A 88 -2.99 18.35 -5.66
N ARG A 89 -3.39 18.56 -4.41
CA ARG A 89 -4.77 18.92 -4.06
C ARG A 89 -5.09 20.39 -4.35
N ALA A 90 -4.13 21.25 -4.05
CA ALA A 90 -4.21 22.70 -4.26
C ALA A 90 -2.78 23.28 -4.29
N PRO A 91 -2.58 24.54 -4.66
CA PRO A 91 -1.29 25.20 -4.54
C PRO A 91 -0.76 25.12 -3.09
N GLY A 92 0.43 24.53 -2.90
CA GLY A 92 1.06 24.34 -1.59
C GLY A 92 0.44 23.25 -0.71
N LEU A 93 -0.50 22.45 -1.22
CA LEU A 93 -1.15 21.37 -0.47
C LEU A 93 -1.08 20.06 -1.24
N TYR A 94 -0.31 19.12 -0.70
CA TYR A 94 0.02 17.85 -1.35
C TYR A 94 -0.19 16.66 -0.41
N HIS A 95 -0.50 15.50 -0.98
CA HIS A 95 -0.70 14.26 -0.24
C HIS A 95 -0.07 13.07 -0.95
N ASN A 96 0.27 12.06 -0.17
CA ASN A 96 0.50 10.70 -0.66
C ASN A 96 -0.86 9.99 -0.67
N THR A 97 -1.35 9.62 -1.84
CA THR A 97 -2.76 9.22 -2.03
C THR A 97 -2.88 7.91 -2.77
N ALA A 98 -3.52 6.93 -2.15
CA ALA A 98 -3.99 5.74 -2.86
C ALA A 98 -5.31 6.05 -3.58
N VAL A 99 -5.42 5.60 -4.83
CA VAL A 99 -6.62 5.75 -5.67
C VAL A 99 -7.09 4.37 -6.10
N VAL A 100 -8.36 4.09 -5.91
CA VAL A 100 -8.97 2.84 -6.36
C VAL A 100 -9.79 3.13 -7.60
N LEU A 101 -9.46 2.44 -8.68
CA LEU A 101 -10.18 2.50 -9.96
C LEU A 101 -11.09 1.29 -10.06
N GLU A 102 -12.34 1.54 -10.46
CA GLU A 102 -13.34 0.51 -10.72
C GLU A 102 -13.16 -0.10 -12.13
N LYS A 103 -13.78 -1.26 -12.38
CA LYS A 103 -13.77 -2.01 -13.66
C LYS A 103 -14.23 -1.21 -14.87
N ASP A 104 -15.01 -0.18 -14.66
CA ASP A 104 -15.44 0.73 -15.72
C ASP A 104 -14.45 1.89 -15.98
N GLY A 105 -13.37 1.94 -15.21
CA GLY A 105 -12.31 2.94 -15.27
C GLY A 105 -12.57 4.19 -14.44
N THR A 106 -13.71 4.27 -13.74
CA THR A 106 -14.01 5.39 -12.85
C THR A 106 -13.23 5.28 -11.53
N ILE A 107 -13.07 6.40 -10.84
CA ILE A 107 -12.50 6.42 -9.49
C ILE A 107 -13.59 5.95 -8.51
N ALA A 108 -13.42 4.75 -7.94
CA ALA A 108 -14.28 4.23 -6.88
C ALA A 108 -14.11 5.00 -5.56
N GLY A 109 -12.88 5.41 -5.28
CA GLY A 109 -12.54 6.20 -4.09
C GLY A 109 -11.05 6.46 -3.97
N LYS A 110 -10.68 7.21 -2.93
CA LYS A 110 -9.27 7.47 -2.60
C LYS A 110 -9.06 7.53 -1.10
N TYR A 111 -7.84 7.21 -0.69
CA TYR A 111 -7.34 7.34 0.67
C TYR A 111 -6.08 8.18 0.67
N ARG A 112 -5.98 9.18 1.54
CA ARG A 112 -4.79 9.98 1.78
C ARG A 112 -4.04 9.43 2.99
N LYS A 113 -2.77 9.11 2.83
CA LYS A 113 -1.90 8.57 3.88
C LYS A 113 -1.98 9.42 5.14
N MET A 114 -2.39 8.81 6.25
CA MET A 114 -2.62 9.49 7.53
C MET A 114 -1.34 9.61 8.35
N HIS A 115 -0.52 8.56 8.38
CA HIS A 115 0.74 8.54 9.10
C HIS A 115 1.88 8.82 8.13
N ILE A 116 2.54 9.95 8.32
CA ILE A 116 3.62 10.41 7.45
C ILE A 116 4.96 10.22 8.18
N PRO A 117 5.89 9.40 7.67
CA PRO A 117 7.22 9.22 8.27
C PRO A 117 8.09 10.46 8.10
N ASP A 118 9.12 10.56 8.94
CA ASP A 118 10.12 11.60 8.92
C ASP A 118 11.46 11.05 9.44
N ASP A 119 11.87 9.96 8.84
CA ASP A 119 13.13 9.27 9.17
C ASP A 119 14.20 9.58 8.13
N PRO A 120 15.49 9.32 8.41
CA PRO A 120 16.55 9.45 7.43
C PRO A 120 16.23 8.72 6.13
N ALA A 121 16.36 9.41 4.99
CA ALA A 121 15.97 8.98 3.66
C ALA A 121 14.45 8.76 3.43
N TYR A 122 13.60 9.11 4.41
CA TYR A 122 12.14 9.08 4.31
C TYR A 122 11.52 10.40 4.79
N TYR A 123 11.97 11.52 4.25
CA TYR A 123 11.54 12.89 4.61
C TYR A 123 10.17 13.22 4.01
N GLU A 124 9.19 12.36 4.24
CA GLU A 124 7.85 12.51 3.65
C GLU A 124 7.08 13.72 4.21
N LYS A 125 7.36 14.14 5.45
CA LYS A 125 6.71 15.32 6.04
C LYS A 125 7.03 16.62 5.32
N PHE A 126 8.16 16.70 4.62
CA PHE A 126 8.47 17.84 3.77
C PHE A 126 7.50 17.97 2.60
N TYR A 127 7.05 16.82 2.05
CA TYR A 127 6.22 16.76 0.85
C TYR A 127 4.73 16.66 1.14
N PHE A 128 4.32 15.91 2.16
CA PHE A 128 2.94 15.49 2.32
C PHE A 128 2.28 16.04 3.57
N THR A 129 1.09 16.59 3.38
CA THR A 129 0.16 16.85 4.47
C THR A 129 -0.50 15.53 4.88
N PRO A 130 -0.65 15.25 6.19
CA PRO A 130 -1.41 14.10 6.67
C PRO A 130 -2.81 14.03 6.06
N GLY A 131 -3.30 12.81 5.83
CA GLY A 131 -4.62 12.57 5.25
C GLY A 131 -5.76 13.10 6.12
N ASP A 132 -6.83 13.53 5.47
CA ASP A 132 -8.01 14.14 6.09
C ASP A 132 -9.34 13.47 5.68
N LEU A 133 -9.26 12.31 5.04
CA LEU A 133 -10.44 11.54 4.61
C LEU A 133 -10.89 10.50 5.64
N GLY A 134 -10.13 10.33 6.74
CA GLY A 134 -10.38 9.29 7.73
C GLY A 134 -9.97 7.89 7.25
N PHE A 135 -10.28 6.89 8.08
CA PHE A 135 -10.05 5.47 7.79
C PHE A 135 -11.33 4.85 7.22
N GLU A 136 -11.70 5.23 6.00
CA GLU A 136 -12.93 4.79 5.33
C GLU A 136 -12.62 3.78 4.23
N PRO A 137 -13.14 2.53 4.33
CA PRO A 137 -13.01 1.55 3.27
C PRO A 137 -13.72 2.00 1.99
N ILE A 138 -13.22 1.55 0.85
CA ILE A 138 -13.72 1.91 -0.48
C ILE A 138 -14.54 0.76 -1.03
N ASP A 139 -15.80 1.02 -1.40
CA ASP A 139 -16.68 0.05 -2.03
C ASP A 139 -16.31 -0.13 -3.50
N THR A 140 -16.19 -1.38 -3.93
CA THR A 140 -15.88 -1.77 -5.30
C THR A 140 -16.68 -3.00 -5.73
N SER A 141 -16.67 -3.30 -7.01
CA SER A 141 -17.30 -4.51 -7.56
C SER A 141 -16.64 -5.82 -7.08
N VAL A 142 -15.44 -5.75 -6.50
CA VAL A 142 -14.73 -6.93 -5.96
C VAL A 142 -14.81 -7.03 -4.43
N GLY A 143 -15.46 -6.08 -3.77
CA GLY A 143 -15.67 -6.02 -2.33
C GLY A 143 -15.26 -4.68 -1.74
N ARG A 144 -15.37 -4.58 -0.42
CA ARG A 144 -15.06 -3.37 0.35
C ARG A 144 -13.60 -3.39 0.77
N LEU A 145 -12.78 -2.50 0.20
CA LEU A 145 -11.34 -2.47 0.34
C LEU A 145 -10.90 -1.49 1.43
N GLY A 146 -10.18 -1.96 2.44
CA GLY A 146 -9.50 -1.13 3.43
C GLY A 146 -8.11 -0.74 2.92
N VAL A 147 -8.04 0.34 2.15
CA VAL A 147 -6.78 0.80 1.57
C VAL A 147 -6.09 1.79 2.50
N LEU A 148 -4.86 1.48 2.83
CA LEU A 148 -3.94 2.25 3.67
C LEU A 148 -2.60 2.36 2.90
N VAL A 149 -1.68 3.23 3.34
CA VAL A 149 -0.40 3.41 2.62
C VAL A 149 0.79 3.31 3.55
N CYS A 150 1.70 2.40 3.25
CA CYS A 150 3.05 2.25 3.80
C CYS A 150 3.11 2.43 5.32
N TRP A 151 3.51 3.62 5.83
CA TRP A 151 3.70 3.89 7.26
C TRP A 151 2.45 3.60 8.12
N ASP A 152 1.25 3.70 7.54
CA ASP A 152 -0.01 3.31 8.21
C ASP A 152 0.01 1.84 8.70
N GLN A 153 0.82 0.98 8.06
CA GLN A 153 0.92 -0.44 8.38
C GLN A 153 1.49 -0.73 9.78
N TRP A 154 2.17 0.24 10.40
CA TRP A 154 2.72 0.08 11.75
C TRP A 154 1.70 0.35 12.85
N TYR A 155 0.51 0.89 12.51
CA TYR A 155 -0.51 1.34 13.45
C TYR A 155 -1.72 0.39 13.46
N PRO A 156 -1.85 -0.45 14.51
CA PRO A 156 -2.98 -1.39 14.63
C PRO A 156 -4.35 -0.71 14.62
N GLU A 157 -4.43 0.53 15.08
CA GLU A 157 -5.65 1.33 15.13
C GLU A 157 -6.22 1.57 13.74
N ALA A 158 -5.37 1.89 12.76
CA ALA A 158 -5.77 2.12 11.37
C ALA A 158 -6.41 0.86 10.76
N ALA A 159 -5.73 -0.29 10.91
CA ALA A 159 -6.22 -1.59 10.47
C ALA A 159 -7.55 -1.96 11.14
N ARG A 160 -7.65 -1.71 12.45
CA ARG A 160 -8.85 -1.99 13.24
C ARG A 160 -10.03 -1.11 12.81
N LEU A 161 -9.82 0.18 12.59
CA LEU A 161 -10.86 1.09 12.13
C LEU A 161 -11.41 0.72 10.76
N MET A 162 -10.53 0.39 9.80
CA MET A 162 -10.95 -0.13 8.50
C MET A 162 -11.80 -1.39 8.63
N ALA A 163 -11.35 -2.36 9.43
CA ALA A 163 -12.06 -3.62 9.65
C ALA A 163 -13.40 -3.41 10.34
N MET A 164 -13.48 -2.50 11.32
CA MET A 164 -14.74 -2.14 12.02
C MET A 164 -15.75 -1.47 11.09
N ARG A 165 -15.29 -0.78 10.05
CA ARG A 165 -16.13 -0.20 9.01
C ARG A 165 -16.47 -1.17 7.88
N GLY A 166 -16.16 -2.45 8.06
CA GLY A 166 -16.56 -3.51 7.15
C GLY A 166 -15.61 -3.77 5.99
N ALA A 167 -14.35 -3.36 6.08
CA ALA A 167 -13.34 -3.80 5.11
C ALA A 167 -13.29 -5.33 5.07
N GLU A 168 -13.27 -5.88 3.86
CA GLU A 168 -13.15 -7.32 3.61
C GLU A 168 -11.70 -7.77 3.48
N MET A 169 -10.79 -6.83 3.18
CA MET A 169 -9.34 -7.01 3.16
C MET A 169 -8.63 -5.68 3.43
N LEU A 170 -7.38 -5.74 3.89
CA LEU A 170 -6.50 -4.58 4.01
C LEU A 170 -5.46 -4.61 2.89
N ILE A 171 -5.17 -3.45 2.32
CA ILE A 171 -4.25 -3.27 1.21
C ILE A 171 -3.27 -2.15 1.56
N TYR A 172 -1.97 -2.43 1.40
CA TYR A 172 -0.88 -1.49 1.69
C TYR A 172 0.06 -1.36 0.49
N PRO A 173 -0.15 -0.40 -0.44
CA PRO A 173 0.93 0.10 -1.26
C PRO A 173 2.08 0.59 -0.38
N THR A 174 3.30 0.13 -0.65
CA THR A 174 4.44 0.31 0.26
C THR A 174 5.70 0.70 -0.51
N ALA A 175 6.55 1.51 0.15
CA ALA A 175 7.91 1.83 -0.25
C ALA A 175 8.80 1.80 1.01
N ILE A 176 9.37 0.64 1.32
CA ILE A 176 10.21 0.44 2.50
C ILE A 176 11.46 -0.37 2.15
N GLY A 177 12.60 0.04 2.66
CA GLY A 177 13.89 -0.55 2.38
C GLY A 177 14.84 -0.42 3.56
N TRP A 178 16.08 -0.87 3.37
CA TRP A 178 17.15 -0.79 4.36
C TRP A 178 18.03 0.42 4.15
N GLU A 179 18.53 0.96 5.23
CA GLU A 179 19.67 1.86 5.19
C GLU A 179 20.94 1.09 4.86
N SER A 180 21.84 1.74 4.11
CA SER A 180 23.11 1.14 3.72
C SER A 180 24.02 0.81 4.91
N SER A 181 23.90 1.56 6.01
CA SER A 181 24.66 1.41 7.23
C SER A 181 24.20 0.27 8.15
N ASP A 182 22.98 -0.27 7.94
CA ASP A 182 22.43 -1.32 8.78
C ASP A 182 23.24 -2.61 8.68
N THR A 183 23.47 -3.25 9.82
CA THR A 183 24.02 -4.62 9.86
C THR A 183 23.02 -5.62 9.30
N GLN A 184 23.49 -6.80 8.87
CA GLN A 184 22.59 -7.84 8.38
C GLN A 184 21.59 -8.28 9.46
N GLU A 185 22.03 -8.37 10.71
CA GLU A 185 21.14 -8.71 11.84
C GLU A 185 20.02 -7.68 12.02
N GLU A 186 20.32 -6.37 11.87
CA GLU A 186 19.30 -5.32 11.95
C GLU A 186 18.36 -5.36 10.77
N LYS A 187 18.86 -5.58 9.56
CA LYS A 187 18.04 -5.79 8.35
C LYS A 187 17.05 -6.94 8.52
N ASP A 188 17.50 -8.05 9.08
CA ASP A 188 16.65 -9.22 9.32
C ASP A 188 15.57 -8.93 10.37
N ARG A 189 15.91 -8.14 11.42
CA ARG A 189 14.94 -7.70 12.43
C ARG A 189 13.87 -6.79 11.84
N GLN A 190 14.25 -5.80 11.04
CA GLN A 190 13.34 -4.85 10.41
C GLN A 190 12.36 -5.57 9.48
N LEU A 191 12.86 -6.44 8.61
CA LEU A 191 12.02 -7.25 7.72
C LEU A 191 11.11 -8.19 8.51
N GLY A 192 11.65 -8.84 9.55
CA GLY A 192 10.88 -9.71 10.44
C GLY A 192 9.75 -8.97 11.16
N ALA A 193 10.00 -7.75 11.63
CA ALA A 193 9.00 -6.89 12.24
C ALA A 193 7.88 -6.53 11.25
N TRP A 194 8.26 -6.16 10.02
CA TRP A 194 7.30 -5.81 8.96
C TRP A 194 6.38 -6.98 8.59
N VAL A 195 6.93 -8.17 8.36
CA VAL A 195 6.13 -9.37 8.09
C VAL A 195 5.22 -9.71 9.28
N THR A 196 5.74 -9.56 10.49
CA THR A 196 4.98 -9.85 11.73
C THR A 196 3.78 -8.93 11.89
N ILE A 197 3.93 -7.62 11.68
CA ILE A 197 2.82 -6.66 11.83
C ILE A 197 1.72 -6.90 10.79
N GLN A 198 2.08 -7.21 9.53
CA GLN A 198 1.10 -7.54 8.49
C GLN A 198 0.27 -8.77 8.88
N ARG A 199 0.93 -9.84 9.32
CA ARG A 199 0.28 -11.04 9.83
C ARG A 199 -0.55 -10.76 11.09
N GLY A 200 -0.06 -9.89 11.97
CA GLY A 200 -0.76 -9.43 13.15
C GLY A 200 -2.09 -8.75 12.82
N HIS A 201 -2.11 -7.88 11.82
CA HIS A 201 -3.35 -7.24 11.34
C HIS A 201 -4.34 -8.27 10.78
N ALA A 202 -3.85 -9.24 10.01
CA ALA A 202 -4.69 -10.30 9.46
C ALA A 202 -5.37 -11.11 10.57
N VAL A 203 -4.60 -11.57 11.55
CA VAL A 203 -5.10 -12.34 12.70
C VAL A 203 -6.07 -11.52 13.54
N ALA A 204 -5.65 -10.31 13.96
CA ALA A 204 -6.43 -9.48 14.88
C ALA A 204 -7.77 -9.06 14.29
N ASN A 205 -7.91 -8.97 12.98
CA ASN A 205 -9.12 -8.54 12.29
C ASN A 205 -9.85 -9.68 11.54
N GLY A 206 -9.25 -10.87 11.48
CA GLY A 206 -9.84 -12.04 10.80
C GLY A 206 -10.11 -11.77 9.32
N LEU A 207 -9.17 -11.11 8.60
CA LEU A 207 -9.30 -10.75 7.19
C LEU A 207 -7.96 -10.81 6.48
N PRO A 208 -7.93 -10.95 5.13
CA PRO A 208 -6.69 -10.93 4.37
C PRO A 208 -5.99 -9.58 4.41
N VAL A 209 -4.65 -9.61 4.39
CA VAL A 209 -3.78 -8.44 4.26
C VAL A 209 -2.91 -8.62 3.03
N ILE A 210 -2.80 -7.58 2.21
CA ILE A 210 -2.01 -7.54 0.98
C ILE A 210 -1.09 -6.33 1.07
N SER A 211 0.22 -6.56 1.01
CA SER A 211 1.23 -5.50 1.02
C SER A 211 2.12 -5.63 -0.22
N VAL A 212 2.19 -4.57 -1.01
CA VAL A 212 2.98 -4.53 -2.24
C VAL A 212 4.07 -3.48 -2.10
N ASN A 213 5.32 -3.94 -2.07
CA ASN A 213 6.50 -3.11 -1.87
C ASN A 213 7.28 -2.90 -3.18
N ARG A 214 8.12 -1.89 -3.20
CA ARG A 214 9.19 -1.70 -4.20
C ARG A 214 10.30 -2.74 -4.00
N THR A 215 11.12 -2.95 -5.03
CA THR A 215 12.29 -3.81 -4.95
C THR A 215 13.51 -3.17 -5.60
N GLY A 216 14.68 -3.64 -5.21
CA GLY A 216 15.97 -3.23 -5.76
C GLY A 216 16.46 -1.88 -5.25
N HIS A 217 17.58 -1.43 -5.81
CA HIS A 217 18.19 -0.15 -5.46
C HIS A 217 17.61 0.98 -6.32
N GLU A 218 17.14 2.03 -5.66
CA GLU A 218 16.76 3.30 -6.30
C GLU A 218 17.74 4.40 -5.89
N PRO A 219 18.40 5.07 -6.84
CA PRO A 219 19.26 6.21 -6.53
C PRO A 219 18.42 7.36 -5.97
N ASP A 220 19.05 8.19 -5.16
CA ASP A 220 18.46 9.47 -4.77
C ASP A 220 18.38 10.40 -5.99
N PRO A 221 17.18 10.89 -6.36
CA PRO A 221 17.04 11.80 -7.51
C PRO A 221 17.87 13.08 -7.42
N SER A 222 18.12 13.56 -6.20
CA SER A 222 18.94 14.76 -5.95
C SER A 222 20.45 14.47 -6.00
N GLY A 223 20.88 13.21 -5.92
CA GLY A 223 22.27 12.79 -5.86
C GLY A 223 22.99 13.10 -4.54
N GLN A 224 22.26 13.50 -3.49
CA GLN A 224 22.86 13.85 -2.17
C GLN A 224 23.13 12.62 -1.31
N THR A 225 22.41 11.53 -1.52
CA THR A 225 22.54 10.27 -0.78
C THR A 225 22.95 9.11 -1.69
N GLY A 226 23.28 7.97 -1.09
CA GLY A 226 23.58 6.73 -1.81
C GLY A 226 22.36 6.00 -2.37
N GLY A 227 21.15 6.52 -2.13
CA GLY A 227 19.93 5.84 -2.50
C GLY A 227 19.45 4.82 -1.47
N ILE A 228 18.28 4.23 -1.73
CA ILE A 228 17.65 3.21 -0.88
C ILE A 228 17.65 1.87 -1.60
N ARG A 229 17.95 0.79 -0.86
CA ARG A 229 17.68 -0.56 -1.30
C ARG A 229 16.34 -1.01 -0.71
N PHE A 230 15.31 -0.96 -1.53
CA PHE A 230 13.99 -1.47 -1.16
C PHE A 230 14.04 -3.00 -1.05
N TRP A 231 13.41 -3.54 -0.02
CA TRP A 231 13.59 -4.95 0.33
C TRP A 231 12.58 -5.90 -0.32
N GLY A 232 11.76 -5.44 -1.26
CA GLY A 232 10.78 -6.30 -1.91
C GLY A 232 9.87 -6.98 -0.90
N ASN A 233 9.88 -8.29 -0.88
CA ASN A 233 9.11 -9.13 0.04
C ASN A 233 7.61 -8.81 0.06
N SER A 234 7.05 -8.30 -1.04
CA SER A 234 5.60 -8.15 -1.18
C SER A 234 4.92 -9.41 -0.72
N LEU A 235 3.83 -9.29 0.03
CA LEU A 235 3.20 -10.44 0.65
C LEU A 235 1.68 -10.34 0.67
N ALA A 236 1.05 -11.51 0.81
CA ALA A 236 -0.33 -11.60 1.24
C ALA A 236 -0.45 -12.59 2.39
N ALA A 237 -1.23 -12.21 3.41
CA ALA A 237 -1.56 -13.06 4.54
C ALA A 237 -3.07 -13.34 4.56
N GLY A 238 -3.44 -14.57 4.89
CA GLY A 238 -4.84 -14.96 5.11
C GLY A 238 -5.31 -14.60 6.52
N PRO A 239 -6.60 -14.81 6.82
CA PRO A 239 -7.27 -14.30 8.02
C PRO A 239 -6.76 -14.88 9.35
N GLN A 240 -5.92 -15.90 9.32
CA GLN A 240 -5.22 -16.44 10.50
C GLN A 240 -3.72 -16.18 10.46
N GLY A 241 -3.27 -15.23 9.62
CA GLY A 241 -1.87 -14.84 9.49
C GLY A 241 -1.02 -15.83 8.68
N GLU A 242 -1.64 -16.82 8.05
CA GLU A 242 -0.97 -17.71 7.11
C GLU A 242 -0.47 -16.93 5.89
N LEU A 243 0.78 -17.15 5.50
CA LEU A 243 1.33 -16.51 4.31
C LEU A 243 0.81 -17.21 3.05
N LEU A 244 -0.03 -16.53 2.29
CA LEU A 244 -0.54 -16.99 0.99
C LEU A 244 0.52 -16.85 -0.09
N THR A 245 1.33 -15.80 0.02
CA THR A 245 2.51 -15.58 -0.81
C THR A 245 3.50 -14.66 -0.13
N VAL A 246 4.79 -14.82 -0.48
CA VAL A 246 5.87 -13.88 -0.19
C VAL A 246 6.75 -13.80 -1.43
N PHE A 247 7.09 -12.59 -1.85
CA PHE A 247 7.96 -12.35 -3.00
C PHE A 247 9.44 -12.35 -2.57
N PRO A 248 10.36 -12.58 -3.50
CA PRO A 248 11.78 -12.39 -3.23
C PRO A 248 12.11 -10.92 -2.97
N ASN A 249 13.27 -10.68 -2.33
CA ASN A 249 13.67 -9.32 -1.99
C ASN A 249 14.25 -8.51 -3.15
N ASP A 250 14.91 -9.14 -4.10
CA ASP A 250 15.68 -8.44 -5.16
C ASP A 250 15.11 -8.59 -6.58
N GLU A 251 13.95 -9.24 -6.74
CA GLU A 251 13.38 -9.57 -8.04
C GLU A 251 12.10 -8.80 -8.33
N GLU A 252 11.95 -8.40 -9.59
CA GLU A 252 10.66 -7.93 -10.10
C GLU A 252 9.76 -9.13 -10.33
N GLU A 253 8.53 -9.06 -9.83
CA GLU A 253 7.60 -10.18 -9.97
C GLU A 253 6.16 -9.70 -10.10
N VAL A 254 5.38 -10.45 -10.90
CA VAL A 254 3.92 -10.37 -10.98
C VAL A 254 3.37 -11.72 -10.57
N ARG A 255 2.56 -11.74 -9.54
CA ARG A 255 1.93 -12.96 -9.04
C ARG A 255 0.45 -12.75 -8.81
N VAL A 256 -0.34 -13.74 -9.24
CA VAL A 256 -1.79 -13.77 -8.98
C VAL A 256 -2.07 -14.85 -7.93
N ILE A 257 -2.79 -14.46 -6.89
CA ILE A 257 -3.16 -15.35 -5.79
C ILE A 257 -4.67 -15.41 -5.66
N GLU A 258 -5.18 -16.46 -5.05
CA GLU A 258 -6.60 -16.59 -4.73
C GLU A 258 -6.87 -16.19 -3.28
N ILE A 259 -7.87 -15.33 -3.07
CA ILE A 259 -8.40 -14.94 -1.76
C ILE A 259 -9.78 -15.57 -1.59
N ASP A 260 -9.91 -16.45 -0.61
CA ASP A 260 -11.19 -17.03 -0.20
C ASP A 260 -11.88 -16.13 0.83
N LYS A 261 -12.87 -15.36 0.38
CA LYS A 261 -13.66 -14.48 1.26
C LYS A 261 -14.49 -15.26 2.29
N THR A 262 -14.96 -16.48 1.95
CA THR A 262 -15.74 -17.34 2.84
C THR A 262 -14.91 -17.76 4.05
N ARG A 263 -13.59 -17.93 3.86
CA ARG A 263 -12.68 -18.27 4.94
C ARG A 263 -12.63 -17.18 6.02
N SER A 264 -12.62 -15.91 5.64
CA SER A 264 -12.63 -14.78 6.61
C SER A 264 -13.89 -14.81 7.49
N GLU A 265 -15.05 -15.02 6.88
CA GLU A 265 -16.31 -15.14 7.61
C GLU A 265 -16.29 -16.34 8.57
N ASN A 266 -15.82 -17.50 8.12
CA ASN A 266 -15.72 -18.70 8.96
C ASN A 266 -14.77 -18.48 10.15
N VAL A 267 -13.58 -17.89 9.91
CA VAL A 267 -12.61 -17.57 10.98
C VAL A 267 -13.25 -16.64 12.02
N ARG A 268 -13.96 -15.59 11.60
CA ARG A 268 -14.64 -14.65 12.48
C ARG A 268 -15.79 -15.29 13.29
N ARG A 269 -16.41 -16.34 12.77
CA ARG A 269 -17.41 -17.14 13.51
C ARG A 269 -16.75 -18.03 14.56
N TRP A 270 -15.64 -18.67 14.23
CA TRP A 270 -14.94 -19.57 15.15
C TRP A 270 -14.19 -18.79 16.23
N TRP A 271 -13.55 -17.68 15.86
CA TRP A 271 -12.83 -16.78 16.75
C TRP A 271 -13.43 -15.37 16.66
N PRO A 272 -14.49 -15.11 17.40
CA PRO A 272 -15.27 -13.88 17.26
C PRO A 272 -14.63 -12.69 17.97
N PHE A 273 -13.43 -12.30 17.60
CA PHE A 273 -12.65 -11.24 18.24
C PHE A 273 -13.40 -9.91 18.29
N PHE A 274 -14.22 -9.58 17.28
CA PHE A 274 -15.03 -8.36 17.29
C PHE A 274 -16.12 -8.38 18.37
N ARG A 275 -16.79 -9.52 18.57
CA ARG A 275 -17.81 -9.69 19.59
C ARG A 275 -17.23 -9.56 21.01
N ASP A 276 -16.02 -10.11 21.19
CA ASP A 276 -15.41 -10.25 22.52
C ASP A 276 -14.54 -9.03 22.91
N ARG A 277 -14.55 -7.97 22.09
CA ARG A 277 -13.84 -6.72 22.41
C ARG A 277 -14.44 -6.06 23.66
N ARG A 278 -13.59 -5.69 24.58
CA ARG A 278 -13.95 -4.92 25.80
C ARG A 278 -13.96 -3.42 25.51
N ILE A 279 -14.95 -2.99 24.71
CA ILE A 279 -15.09 -1.58 24.28
C ILE A 279 -15.25 -0.61 25.45
N ASP A 280 -15.73 -1.10 26.59
CA ASP A 280 -15.82 -0.39 27.86
C ASP A 280 -14.45 -0.02 28.47
N ALA A 281 -13.37 -0.72 28.08
CA ALA A 281 -12.03 -0.55 28.61
C ALA A 281 -11.06 0.18 27.65
N PHE A 282 -11.50 0.55 26.43
CA PHE A 282 -10.62 1.08 25.37
C PHE A 282 -10.59 2.61 25.28
N GLY A 283 -11.18 3.34 26.25
CA GLY A 283 -11.24 4.81 26.22
C GLY A 283 -9.88 5.50 26.11
N GLY A 284 -8.82 4.90 26.66
CA GLY A 284 -7.47 5.44 26.60
C GLY A 284 -6.77 5.39 25.23
N LEU A 285 -7.35 4.68 24.22
CA LEU A 285 -6.73 4.60 22.89
C LEU A 285 -6.68 5.93 22.13
N THR A 286 -7.44 6.93 22.57
CA THR A 286 -7.41 8.28 21.99
C THR A 286 -6.37 9.20 22.64
N GLU A 287 -5.76 8.76 23.73
CA GLU A 287 -4.68 9.48 24.40
C GLU A 287 -3.33 9.10 23.81
N ARG A 288 -2.41 10.06 23.75
CA ARG A 288 -1.05 9.80 23.26
C ARG A 288 -0.25 8.95 24.26
N PHE A 289 -0.51 9.11 25.54
CA PHE A 289 0.10 8.39 26.64
C PHE A 289 -0.82 8.44 27.87
N LEU A 290 -0.88 7.35 28.63
CA LEU A 290 -1.63 7.27 29.88
C LEU A 290 -0.66 7.44 31.05
N VAL A 291 -1.00 8.32 32.04
CA VAL A 291 -0.23 8.57 33.28
C VAL A 291 -0.91 7.84 34.44
#